data_c8d12caac79d3ed8fc410c2e229df988
#
_entry.id   c8d12caac79d3ed8fc410c2e229df988
#
_cell.length_a   1.000
_cell.length_b   1.000
_cell.length_c   1.000
_cell.angle_alpha   90.00
_cell.angle_beta   90.00
_cell.angle_gamma   90.00
#
_symmetry.space_group_name_H-M   'P 1'
#
loop_
_entity.id
_entity.type
_entity.pdbx_description
1 polymer ?
#
loop_
_entity_poly.entity_id
_entity_poly.type
_entity_poly.pdbx_seq_one_letter_code
_entity_poly.pdbx_strand_id
1 'polypeptide(L)'
;RFIAWYLRNIHNLDIHEAKDCITDGAGDKQIDAIYIDNQSSTIYIMQGKFYAGSTLDSEPLREVLSAWIQIKDLPHLQEGANQKLKIKISEMATALEDDYEICFELITTSALTDAAKSDLEAFQKELAESDTLSANLVIVDNDTLAFKYNEAMNKNRPYINHEFFLEQGKYMELLIGSTKAVIGALPLKDCVKIPGIKDGSLF
;
A
#
# COMPACT_ATOMS: atom_id res chain seq x y z
N ARG A 1 6.18 7.06 8.42
CA ARG A 1 5.11 6.25 9.04
C ARG A 1 4.13 5.71 8.01
N PHE A 2 3.74 6.49 7.00
CA PHE A 2 2.76 6.09 5.99
C PHE A 2 3.25 4.89 5.15
N ILE A 3 4.43 4.99 4.56
CA ILE A 3 5.05 3.87 3.80
C ILE A 3 5.29 2.63 4.68
N ALA A 4 5.70 2.80 5.95
CA ALA A 4 5.86 1.66 6.86
C ALA A 4 4.54 0.91 7.10
N TRP A 5 3.42 1.65 7.20
CA TRP A 5 2.09 1.05 7.29
C TRP A 5 1.76 0.28 6.01
N TYR A 6 2.02 0.87 4.84
CA TYR A 6 1.76 0.26 3.53
C TYR A 6 2.56 -1.05 3.35
N LEU A 7 3.85 -1.04 3.61
CA LEU A 7 4.72 -2.21 3.57
C LEU A 7 4.20 -3.34 4.46
N ARG A 8 3.77 -3.01 5.69
CA ARG A 8 3.29 -4.01 6.64
C ARG A 8 1.94 -4.62 6.27
N ASN A 9 1.00 -3.81 5.79
CA ASN A 9 -0.38 -4.24 5.63
C ASN A 9 -0.72 -4.67 4.21
N ILE A 10 0.01 -4.17 3.21
CA ILE A 10 -0.22 -4.48 1.80
C ILE A 10 0.79 -5.51 1.31
N HIS A 11 2.08 -5.30 1.60
CA HIS A 11 3.14 -6.28 1.25
C HIS A 11 3.35 -7.36 2.33
N ASN A 12 2.60 -7.32 3.45
CA ASN A 12 2.63 -8.29 4.56
C ASN A 12 4.00 -8.45 5.22
N LEU A 13 4.83 -7.42 5.22
CA LEU A 13 6.14 -7.45 5.86
C LEU A 13 6.00 -7.33 7.38
N ASP A 14 6.91 -7.95 8.12
CA ASP A 14 7.02 -7.69 9.54
C ASP A 14 7.58 -6.29 9.82
N ILE A 15 7.64 -5.87 11.10
CA ILE A 15 8.06 -4.53 11.45
C ILE A 15 9.55 -4.27 11.16
N HIS A 16 10.39 -5.30 11.22
CA HIS A 16 11.82 -5.20 10.98
C HIS A 16 12.09 -5.14 9.48
N GLU A 17 11.48 -6.03 8.71
CA GLU A 17 11.51 -6.03 7.25
C GLU A 17 11.04 -4.70 6.68
N ALA A 18 9.87 -4.22 7.12
CA ALA A 18 9.35 -2.93 6.66
C ALA A 18 10.26 -1.75 7.00
N LYS A 19 10.93 -1.79 8.17
CA LYS A 19 11.88 -0.75 8.57
C LYS A 19 13.15 -0.78 7.70
N ASP A 20 13.61 -1.97 7.34
CA ASP A 20 14.81 -2.15 6.53
C ASP A 20 14.60 -1.73 5.07
N CYS A 21 13.34 -1.76 4.57
CA CYS A 21 13.00 -1.24 3.25
C CYS A 21 13.01 0.29 3.16
N ILE A 22 12.84 1.02 4.29
CA ILE A 22 12.66 2.49 4.28
C ILE A 22 14.00 3.19 4.09
N THR A 23 14.07 4.00 3.04
CA THR A 23 15.22 4.83 2.65
C THR A 23 15.02 6.32 2.94
N ASP A 24 13.79 6.72 3.29
CA ASP A 24 13.34 8.09 3.55
C ASP A 24 14.32 8.90 4.43
N GLY A 25 14.56 10.14 4.03
CA GLY A 25 15.43 11.10 4.70
C GLY A 25 16.28 11.93 3.74
N ALA A 26 17.14 12.78 4.27
CA ALA A 26 18.04 13.60 3.45
C ALA A 26 18.91 12.70 2.54
N GLY A 27 18.88 12.95 1.24
CA GLY A 27 19.61 12.15 0.24
C GLY A 27 18.92 10.85 -0.18
N ASP A 28 17.60 10.72 0.02
CA ASP A 28 16.79 9.57 -0.44
C ASP A 28 16.51 9.57 -1.94
N LYS A 29 16.88 10.62 -2.66
CA LYS A 29 16.69 10.73 -4.12
C LYS A 29 15.21 10.56 -4.56
N GLN A 30 14.27 10.94 -3.69
CA GLN A 30 12.83 10.81 -3.88
C GLN A 30 12.35 9.33 -3.89
N ILE A 31 13.10 8.46 -3.24
CA ILE A 31 12.77 7.06 -3.04
C ILE A 31 12.55 6.84 -1.53
N ASP A 32 11.30 6.68 -1.11
CA ASP A 32 10.95 6.52 0.30
C ASP A 32 11.20 5.09 0.81
N ALA A 33 11.06 4.10 -0.07
CA ALA A 33 11.39 2.71 0.25
C ALA A 33 11.74 1.90 -1.00
N ILE A 34 12.57 0.87 -0.82
CA ILE A 34 12.83 -0.21 -1.79
C ILE A 34 12.58 -1.54 -1.10
N TYR A 35 11.67 -2.32 -1.67
CA TYR A 35 11.38 -3.68 -1.25
C TYR A 35 11.65 -4.66 -2.39
N ILE A 36 12.45 -5.69 -2.11
CA ILE A 36 12.77 -6.75 -3.07
C ILE A 36 11.97 -7.99 -2.69
N ASP A 37 11.00 -8.34 -3.51
CA ASP A 37 10.18 -9.52 -3.33
C ASP A 37 10.75 -10.70 -4.13
N ASN A 38 11.41 -11.60 -3.43
CA ASN A 38 11.99 -12.79 -4.02
C ASN A 38 10.93 -13.83 -4.48
N GLN A 39 9.68 -13.72 -4.03
CA GLN A 39 8.62 -14.63 -4.44
C GLN A 39 8.07 -14.28 -5.82
N SER A 40 7.94 -12.99 -6.08
CA SER A 40 7.44 -12.48 -7.37
C SER A 40 8.56 -12.04 -8.31
N SER A 41 9.83 -12.10 -7.90
CA SER A 41 11.00 -11.54 -8.62
C SER A 41 10.77 -10.07 -9.00
N THR A 42 10.29 -9.27 -8.04
CA THR A 42 9.91 -7.87 -8.27
C THR A 42 10.61 -6.95 -7.28
N ILE A 43 11.15 -5.86 -7.81
CA ILE A 43 11.74 -4.76 -7.04
C ILE A 43 10.70 -3.65 -6.96
N TYR A 44 10.10 -3.45 -5.80
CA TYR A 44 9.17 -2.35 -5.54
C TYR A 44 9.94 -1.10 -5.12
N ILE A 45 9.77 0.00 -5.85
CA ILE A 45 10.32 1.31 -5.55
C ILE A 45 9.17 2.24 -5.22
N MET A 46 9.12 2.70 -3.98
CA MET A 46 7.94 3.34 -3.43
C MET A 46 8.19 4.81 -3.13
N GLN A 47 7.23 5.64 -3.49
CA GLN A 47 7.11 7.02 -3.07
C GLN A 47 5.75 7.27 -2.46
N GLY A 48 5.71 7.85 -1.26
CA GLY A 48 4.50 8.12 -0.51
C GLY A 48 4.20 9.60 -0.40
N LYS A 49 3.00 10.00 -0.82
CA LYS A 49 2.51 11.38 -0.72
C LYS A 49 1.26 11.44 0.15
N PHE A 50 1.46 11.82 1.41
CA PHE A 50 0.36 12.00 2.35
C PHE A 50 -0.07 13.46 2.38
N TYR A 51 -1.15 13.77 1.69
CA TYR A 51 -1.69 15.13 1.60
C TYR A 51 -3.04 15.26 2.32
N ALA A 52 -3.27 16.44 2.88
CA ALA A 52 -4.59 16.84 3.39
C ALA A 52 -5.54 17.32 2.28
N GLY A 53 -5.04 17.53 1.06
CA GLY A 53 -5.80 17.97 -0.11
C GLY A 53 -6.45 16.80 -0.84
N SER A 54 -7.50 17.10 -1.63
CA SER A 54 -8.26 16.09 -2.37
C SER A 54 -7.61 15.67 -3.69
N THR A 55 -6.69 16.46 -4.23
CA THR A 55 -6.08 16.23 -5.55
C THR A 55 -4.55 16.28 -5.51
N LEU A 56 -3.92 15.44 -6.32
CA LEU A 56 -2.49 15.36 -6.57
C LEU A 56 -2.20 15.86 -7.99
N ASP A 57 -1.27 16.80 -8.09
CA ASP A 57 -0.78 17.34 -9.36
C ASP A 57 0.35 16.45 -9.94
N SER A 58 0.90 16.86 -11.08
CA SER A 58 1.94 16.14 -11.84
C SER A 58 3.32 16.10 -11.15
N GLU A 59 3.59 16.92 -10.14
CA GLU A 59 4.90 16.99 -9.50
C GLU A 59 5.39 15.64 -8.94
N PRO A 60 4.60 14.86 -8.20
CA PRO A 60 5.04 13.55 -7.71
C PRO A 60 5.31 12.53 -8.82
N LEU A 61 4.61 12.60 -9.94
CA LEU A 61 4.90 11.75 -11.10
C LEU A 61 6.26 12.08 -11.72
N ARG A 62 6.61 13.38 -11.79
CA ARG A 62 7.92 13.83 -12.26
C ARG A 62 9.04 13.41 -11.32
N GLU A 63 8.78 13.34 -10.02
CA GLU A 63 9.73 12.81 -9.04
C GLU A 63 9.99 11.31 -9.28
N VAL A 64 8.94 10.51 -9.54
CA VAL A 64 9.09 9.09 -9.90
C VAL A 64 9.84 8.94 -11.22
N LEU A 65 9.55 9.77 -12.23
CA LEU A 65 10.29 9.78 -13.48
C LEU A 65 11.76 10.14 -13.26
N SER A 66 12.06 11.09 -12.40
CA SER A 66 13.43 11.45 -12.03
C SER A 66 14.16 10.28 -11.37
N ALA A 67 13.49 9.55 -10.48
CA ALA A 67 14.05 8.33 -9.89
C ALA A 67 14.32 7.26 -10.95
N TRP A 68 13.40 7.05 -11.90
CA TRP A 68 13.57 6.13 -13.02
C TRP A 68 14.82 6.43 -13.85
N ILE A 69 15.01 7.71 -14.24
CA ILE A 69 16.19 8.13 -15.00
C ILE A 69 17.48 7.82 -14.23
N GLN A 70 17.49 8.03 -12.92
CA GLN A 70 18.67 7.76 -12.08
C GLN A 70 18.92 6.25 -11.91
N ILE A 71 17.89 5.42 -11.86
CA ILE A 71 18.01 3.95 -11.72
C ILE A 71 18.65 3.30 -12.93
N LYS A 72 18.52 3.88 -14.11
CA LYS A 72 19.25 3.44 -15.32
C LYS A 72 20.78 3.54 -15.17
N ASP A 73 21.27 4.32 -14.20
CA ASP A 73 22.68 4.47 -13.85
C ASP A 73 22.87 4.34 -12.33
N LEU A 74 22.88 3.12 -11.83
CA LEU A 74 23.00 2.84 -10.39
C LEU A 74 24.26 3.41 -9.74
N PRO A 75 25.45 3.42 -10.38
CA PRO A 75 26.62 4.11 -9.85
C PRO A 75 26.36 5.59 -9.61
N HIS A 76 25.72 6.27 -10.55
CA HIS A 76 25.38 7.70 -10.39
C HIS A 76 24.30 7.92 -9.31
N LEU A 77 23.31 7.02 -9.22
CA LEU A 77 22.28 7.09 -8.16
C LEU A 77 22.90 6.99 -6.76
N GLN A 78 23.96 6.20 -6.57
CA GLN A 78 24.68 6.11 -5.30
C GLN A 78 25.38 7.40 -4.90
N GLU A 79 25.72 8.27 -5.85
CA GLU A 79 26.37 9.55 -5.57
C GLU A 79 25.40 10.47 -4.80
N GLY A 80 25.81 10.86 -3.59
CA GLY A 80 25.00 11.70 -2.72
C GLY A 80 23.77 11.01 -2.10
N ALA A 81 23.56 9.72 -2.34
CA ALA A 81 22.53 8.95 -1.67
C ALA A 81 22.85 8.75 -0.19
N ASN A 82 21.82 8.69 0.66
CA ASN A 82 21.99 8.36 2.06
C ASN A 82 22.41 6.87 2.24
N GLN A 83 22.90 6.54 3.44
CA GLN A 83 23.47 5.22 3.70
C GLN A 83 22.45 4.07 3.51
N LYS A 84 21.20 4.28 3.88
CA LYS A 84 20.14 3.28 3.72
C LYS A 84 19.85 3.02 2.25
N LEU A 85 19.72 4.08 1.47
CA LEU A 85 19.48 3.98 0.02
C LEU A 85 20.69 3.30 -0.67
N LYS A 86 21.92 3.60 -0.28
CA LYS A 86 23.11 2.92 -0.84
C LYS A 86 23.09 1.40 -0.63
N ILE A 87 22.66 0.95 0.54
CA ILE A 87 22.51 -0.48 0.83
C ILE A 87 21.45 -1.08 -0.12
N LYS A 88 20.28 -0.44 -0.21
CA LYS A 88 19.19 -0.91 -1.07
C LYS A 88 19.53 -0.88 -2.57
N ILE A 89 20.30 0.09 -3.03
CA ILE A 89 20.81 0.12 -4.41
C ILE A 89 21.71 -1.08 -4.68
N SER A 90 22.57 -1.47 -3.72
CA SER A 90 23.43 -2.64 -3.87
C SER A 90 22.64 -3.95 -3.92
N GLU A 91 21.61 -4.09 -3.09
CA GLU A 91 20.70 -5.24 -3.12
C GLU A 91 19.90 -5.28 -4.44
N MET A 92 19.40 -4.12 -4.90
CA MET A 92 18.69 -3.98 -6.16
C MET A 92 19.58 -4.35 -7.36
N ALA A 93 20.85 -3.93 -7.36
CA ALA A 93 21.78 -4.27 -8.42
C ALA A 93 21.91 -5.80 -8.58
N THR A 94 22.02 -6.52 -7.46
CA THR A 94 22.07 -7.99 -7.47
C THR A 94 20.76 -8.59 -8.01
N ALA A 95 19.59 -8.08 -7.59
CA ALA A 95 18.31 -8.58 -8.07
C ALA A 95 18.11 -8.32 -9.58
N LEU A 96 18.62 -7.20 -10.10
CA LEU A 96 18.56 -6.89 -11.54
C LEU A 96 19.46 -7.82 -12.37
N GLU A 97 20.57 -8.34 -11.82
CA GLU A 97 21.38 -9.38 -12.47
C GLU A 97 20.63 -10.71 -12.60
N ASP A 98 19.64 -10.93 -11.75
CA ASP A 98 18.74 -12.10 -11.73
C ASP A 98 17.40 -11.84 -12.49
N ASP A 99 17.36 -10.84 -13.37
CA ASP A 99 16.22 -10.48 -14.24
C ASP A 99 14.94 -10.08 -13.46
N TYR A 100 15.05 -9.49 -12.26
CA TYR A 100 13.88 -8.97 -11.53
C TYR A 100 13.29 -7.76 -12.23
N GLU A 101 11.96 -7.68 -12.22
CA GLU A 101 11.22 -6.53 -12.76
C GLU A 101 11.13 -5.40 -11.75
N ILE A 102 11.11 -4.15 -12.24
CA ILE A 102 10.91 -2.97 -11.40
C ILE A 102 9.44 -2.57 -11.41
N CYS A 103 8.84 -2.42 -10.23
CA CYS A 103 7.52 -1.85 -10.04
C CYS A 103 7.63 -0.56 -9.22
N PHE A 104 7.39 0.59 -9.85
CA PHE A 104 7.21 1.83 -9.11
C PHE A 104 5.82 1.87 -8.50
N GLU A 105 5.72 2.23 -7.23
CA GLU A 105 4.45 2.49 -6.55
C GLU A 105 4.42 3.94 -6.04
N LEU A 106 3.58 4.77 -6.65
CA LEU A 106 3.25 6.09 -6.12
C LEU A 106 1.98 5.96 -5.27
N ILE A 107 2.15 6.07 -3.95
CA ILE A 107 1.08 5.86 -2.97
C ILE A 107 0.63 7.22 -2.43
N THR A 108 -0.64 7.57 -2.63
CA THR A 108 -1.16 8.87 -2.23
C THR A 108 -2.54 8.80 -1.58
N THR A 109 -2.83 9.76 -0.69
CA THR A 109 -4.16 9.95 -0.10
C THR A 109 -5.08 10.85 -0.94
N SER A 110 -4.65 11.24 -2.14
CA SER A 110 -5.35 12.16 -3.02
C SER A 110 -5.68 11.51 -4.37
N ALA A 111 -6.71 12.02 -5.07
CA ALA A 111 -7.00 11.64 -6.44
C ALA A 111 -6.08 12.41 -7.42
N LEU A 112 -5.74 11.80 -8.56
CA LEU A 112 -4.95 12.45 -9.61
C LEU A 112 -5.80 13.51 -10.34
N THR A 113 -5.18 14.66 -10.61
CA THR A 113 -5.76 15.64 -11.56
C THR A 113 -5.73 15.08 -12.99
N ASP A 114 -6.50 15.68 -13.91
CA ASP A 114 -6.48 15.25 -15.31
C ASP A 114 -5.13 15.50 -15.97
N ALA A 115 -4.42 16.57 -15.59
CA ALA A 115 -3.05 16.83 -16.02
C ALA A 115 -2.10 15.70 -15.54
N ALA A 116 -2.22 15.29 -14.27
CA ALA A 116 -1.43 14.20 -13.72
C ALA A 116 -1.72 12.85 -14.41
N LYS A 117 -2.97 12.60 -14.79
CA LYS A 117 -3.34 11.39 -15.57
C LYS A 117 -2.67 11.37 -16.95
N SER A 118 -2.64 12.51 -17.64
CA SER A 118 -1.96 12.63 -18.94
C SER A 118 -0.44 12.41 -18.83
N ASP A 119 0.19 12.96 -17.79
CA ASP A 119 1.63 12.73 -17.53
C ASP A 119 1.89 11.26 -17.16
N LEU A 120 0.97 10.62 -16.42
CA LEU A 120 1.04 9.18 -16.10
C LEU A 120 1.02 8.31 -17.35
N GLU A 121 0.10 8.55 -18.29
CA GLU A 121 0.03 7.81 -19.55
C GLU A 121 1.33 7.93 -20.37
N ALA A 122 1.89 9.14 -20.44
CA ALA A 122 3.16 9.38 -21.12
C ALA A 122 4.32 8.63 -20.45
N PHE A 123 4.36 8.62 -19.12
CA PHE A 123 5.40 7.92 -18.36
C PHE A 123 5.27 6.40 -18.46
N GLN A 124 4.06 5.86 -18.36
CA GLN A 124 3.83 4.42 -18.53
C GLN A 124 4.28 3.93 -19.93
N LYS A 125 4.07 4.75 -20.95
CA LYS A 125 4.56 4.47 -22.30
C LYS A 125 6.09 4.44 -22.35
N GLU A 126 6.77 5.41 -21.74
CA GLU A 126 8.24 5.41 -21.67
C GLU A 126 8.80 4.18 -20.95
N LEU A 127 8.17 3.76 -19.86
CA LEU A 127 8.56 2.53 -19.14
C LEU A 127 8.42 1.30 -20.02
N ALA A 128 7.29 1.17 -20.73
CA ALA A 128 7.02 0.03 -21.61
C ALA A 128 7.94 -0.03 -22.85
N GLU A 129 8.44 1.11 -23.31
CA GLU A 129 9.37 1.22 -24.45
C GLU A 129 10.85 1.08 -24.07
N SER A 130 11.16 0.82 -22.78
CA SER A 130 12.55 0.68 -22.32
C SER A 130 13.13 -0.67 -22.70
N ASP A 131 14.21 -0.66 -23.50
CA ASP A 131 14.94 -1.86 -23.92
C ASP A 131 15.93 -2.38 -22.85
N THR A 132 16.17 -1.61 -21.78
CA THR A 132 17.26 -1.91 -20.83
C THR A 132 16.80 -2.53 -19.54
N LEU A 133 15.61 -2.16 -19.05
CA LEU A 133 15.04 -2.63 -17.79
C LEU A 133 13.54 -2.82 -17.94
N SER A 134 13.01 -3.96 -17.51
CA SER A 134 11.57 -4.15 -17.40
C SER A 134 11.03 -3.37 -16.21
N ALA A 135 10.13 -2.42 -16.47
CA ALA A 135 9.57 -1.59 -15.41
C ALA A 135 8.11 -1.21 -15.68
N ASN A 136 7.35 -1.05 -14.60
CA ASN A 136 5.99 -0.54 -14.63
C ASN A 136 5.75 0.50 -13.52
N LEU A 137 4.66 1.26 -13.62
CA LEU A 137 4.23 2.22 -12.60
C LEU A 137 2.79 1.92 -12.19
N VAL A 138 2.59 1.71 -10.91
CA VAL A 138 1.29 1.54 -10.25
C VAL A 138 0.98 2.79 -9.41
N ILE A 139 -0.18 3.36 -9.64
CA ILE A 139 -0.70 4.45 -8.80
C ILE A 139 -1.66 3.85 -7.77
N VAL A 140 -1.35 4.10 -6.51
CA VAL A 140 -2.23 3.77 -5.37
C VAL A 140 -2.81 5.08 -4.85
N ASP A 141 -3.85 5.56 -5.53
CA ASP A 141 -4.57 6.78 -5.19
C ASP A 141 -5.49 6.59 -3.97
N ASN A 142 -6.25 7.63 -3.61
CA ASN A 142 -7.15 7.60 -2.47
C ASN A 142 -8.15 6.44 -2.50
N ASP A 143 -8.74 6.15 -3.66
CA ASP A 143 -9.77 5.11 -3.79
C ASP A 143 -9.15 3.71 -3.73
N THR A 144 -8.05 3.51 -4.44
CA THR A 144 -7.26 2.27 -4.41
C THR A 144 -6.69 2.01 -3.00
N LEU A 145 -6.19 3.06 -2.35
CA LEU A 145 -5.65 2.98 -1.00
C LEU A 145 -6.75 2.65 0.03
N ALA A 146 -7.93 3.27 -0.09
CA ALA A 146 -9.07 2.97 0.76
C ALA A 146 -9.55 1.52 0.60
N PHE A 147 -9.59 1.01 -0.64
CA PHE A 147 -9.90 -0.38 -0.91
C PHE A 147 -8.86 -1.32 -0.27
N LYS A 148 -7.58 -1.12 -0.53
CA LYS A 148 -6.48 -1.90 0.07
C LYS A 148 -6.48 -1.83 1.61
N TYR A 149 -6.77 -0.66 2.18
CA TYR A 149 -6.92 -0.49 3.64
C TYR A 149 -8.03 -1.38 4.19
N ASN A 150 -9.21 -1.34 3.57
CA ASN A 150 -10.35 -2.15 4.00
C ASN A 150 -10.07 -3.65 3.87
N GLU A 151 -9.38 -4.09 2.80
CA GLU A 151 -8.96 -5.48 2.66
C GLU A 151 -7.98 -5.89 3.78
N ALA A 152 -6.96 -5.06 4.05
CA ALA A 152 -5.99 -5.33 5.11
C ALA A 152 -6.65 -5.40 6.49
N MET A 153 -7.57 -4.48 6.78
CA MET A 153 -8.35 -4.50 8.04
C MET A 153 -9.25 -5.72 8.13
N ASN A 154 -9.84 -6.16 7.02
CA ASN A 154 -10.71 -7.33 7.00
C ASN A 154 -9.93 -8.65 7.11
N LYS A 155 -8.72 -8.74 6.56
CA LYS A 155 -7.82 -9.90 6.75
C LYS A 155 -7.51 -10.14 8.23
N ASN A 156 -7.38 -9.08 9.02
CA ASN A 156 -7.04 -9.14 10.43
C ASN A 156 -8.27 -9.28 11.33
N ARG A 157 -9.49 -9.22 10.78
CA ARG A 157 -10.72 -9.46 11.54
C ARG A 157 -11.03 -10.94 11.52
N PRO A 158 -11.17 -11.59 12.68
CA PRO A 158 -11.59 -12.98 12.71
C PRO A 158 -12.97 -13.11 12.05
N TYR A 159 -13.10 -14.04 11.10
CA TYR A 159 -14.42 -14.40 10.59
C TYR A 159 -15.21 -15.05 11.74
N ILE A 160 -16.23 -14.35 12.19
CA ILE A 160 -17.07 -14.80 13.29
C ILE A 160 -18.40 -15.27 12.72
N ASN A 161 -18.65 -16.57 12.78
CA ASN A 161 -19.96 -17.15 12.56
C ASN A 161 -20.53 -17.53 13.93
N HIS A 162 -21.47 -16.74 14.44
CA HIS A 162 -22.13 -17.01 15.72
C HIS A 162 -23.63 -16.80 15.58
N GLU A 163 -24.39 -17.82 15.94
CA GLU A 163 -25.84 -17.78 15.88
C GLU A 163 -26.44 -17.32 17.20
N PHE A 164 -27.36 -16.38 17.11
CA PHE A 164 -28.16 -15.90 18.23
C PHE A 164 -29.62 -16.26 18.03
N PHE A 165 -30.24 -16.71 19.10
CA PHE A 165 -31.69 -16.92 19.15
C PHE A 165 -32.34 -15.73 19.85
N LEU A 166 -33.07 -14.91 19.09
CA LEU A 166 -33.87 -13.83 19.63
C LEU A 166 -35.25 -14.36 20.04
N GLU A 167 -35.65 -14.08 21.26
CA GLU A 167 -37.00 -14.46 21.71
C GLU A 167 -38.07 -13.66 20.94
N GLN A 168 -39.13 -14.35 20.55
CA GLN A 168 -40.26 -13.72 19.85
C GLN A 168 -40.85 -12.57 20.67
N GLY A 169 -41.01 -11.40 20.04
CA GLY A 169 -41.50 -10.19 20.70
C GLY A 169 -40.39 -9.36 21.39
N LYS A 170 -39.15 -9.81 21.43
CA LYS A 170 -38.02 -9.06 22.01
C LYS A 170 -37.07 -8.48 20.94
N TYR A 171 -37.47 -8.44 19.68
CA TYR A 171 -36.76 -7.83 18.57
C TYR A 171 -37.70 -7.06 17.66
N MET A 172 -37.17 -6.10 16.94
CA MET A 172 -37.84 -5.29 15.94
C MET A 172 -37.18 -5.51 14.58
N GLU A 173 -37.98 -5.71 13.54
CA GLU A 173 -37.51 -5.76 12.16
C GLU A 173 -37.80 -4.43 11.48
N LEU A 174 -36.78 -3.89 10.81
CA LEU A 174 -36.85 -2.64 10.05
C LEU A 174 -36.44 -2.91 8.60
N LEU A 175 -37.16 -2.35 7.66
CA LEU A 175 -36.75 -2.32 6.26
C LEU A 175 -36.10 -0.94 6.00
N ILE A 176 -34.83 -0.95 5.59
CA ILE A 176 -34.08 0.23 5.20
C ILE A 176 -33.66 0.06 3.74
N GLY A 177 -34.49 0.61 2.84
CA GLY A 177 -34.35 0.34 1.40
C GLY A 177 -34.59 -1.14 1.11
N SER A 178 -33.64 -1.83 0.49
CA SER A 178 -33.68 -3.28 0.22
C SER A 178 -33.10 -4.15 1.34
N THR A 179 -32.59 -3.54 2.42
CA THR A 179 -31.92 -4.26 3.52
C THR A 179 -32.85 -4.41 4.71
N LYS A 180 -32.96 -5.67 5.20
CA LYS A 180 -33.68 -5.99 6.41
C LYS A 180 -32.71 -5.83 7.60
N ALA A 181 -33.01 -4.92 8.52
CA ALA A 181 -32.31 -4.76 9.79
C ALA A 181 -33.13 -5.39 10.91
N VAL A 182 -32.46 -6.03 11.86
CA VAL A 182 -33.07 -6.61 13.07
C VAL A 182 -32.42 -5.97 14.29
N ILE A 183 -33.23 -5.39 15.16
CA ILE A 183 -32.79 -4.77 16.40
C ILE A 183 -33.38 -5.54 17.57
N GLY A 184 -32.54 -6.06 18.44
CA GLY A 184 -32.99 -6.83 19.61
C GLY A 184 -32.03 -6.69 20.77
N ALA A 185 -32.52 -7.06 21.97
CA ALA A 185 -31.68 -7.13 23.15
C ALA A 185 -31.18 -8.55 23.38
N LEU A 186 -29.87 -8.68 23.59
CA LEU A 186 -29.21 -9.94 23.94
C LEU A 186 -28.74 -9.86 25.39
N PRO A 187 -28.91 -10.92 26.18
CA PRO A 187 -28.30 -10.99 27.51
C PRO A 187 -26.77 -10.89 27.39
N LEU A 188 -26.14 -10.12 28.27
CA LEU A 188 -24.68 -9.95 28.29
C LEU A 188 -23.93 -11.29 28.31
N LYS A 189 -24.46 -12.28 29.07
CA LYS A 189 -23.90 -13.65 29.10
C LYS A 189 -23.83 -14.33 27.72
N ASP A 190 -24.69 -13.95 26.78
CA ASP A 190 -24.69 -14.50 25.42
C ASP A 190 -23.78 -13.68 24.50
N CYS A 191 -23.66 -12.36 24.72
CA CYS A 191 -22.71 -11.52 24.03
C CYS A 191 -21.25 -11.95 24.27
N VAL A 192 -20.88 -12.30 25.53
CA VAL A 192 -19.51 -12.75 25.84
C VAL A 192 -19.14 -14.13 25.27
N LYS A 193 -20.11 -14.86 24.70
CA LYS A 193 -19.86 -16.12 24.00
C LYS A 193 -19.41 -15.90 22.55
N ILE A 194 -19.58 -14.70 22.02
CA ILE A 194 -19.10 -14.36 20.67
C ILE A 194 -17.58 -14.53 20.67
N PRO A 195 -17.03 -15.37 19.77
CA PRO A 195 -15.59 -15.48 19.61
C PRO A 195 -14.96 -14.11 19.35
N GLY A 196 -13.86 -13.79 20.00
CA GLY A 196 -13.17 -12.51 19.85
C GLY A 196 -13.62 -11.38 20.79
N ILE A 197 -14.79 -11.49 21.46
CA ILE A 197 -15.17 -10.49 22.46
C ILE A 197 -14.38 -10.69 23.77
N LYS A 198 -14.25 -11.95 24.21
CA LYS A 198 -13.60 -12.27 25.49
C LYS A 198 -12.11 -11.99 25.49
N ASP A 199 -11.43 -12.24 24.38
CA ASP A 199 -9.99 -12.03 24.19
C ASP A 199 -9.64 -10.69 23.56
N GLY A 200 -10.64 -9.88 23.19
CA GLY A 200 -10.45 -8.57 22.58
C GLY A 200 -10.04 -8.59 21.11
N SER A 201 -9.99 -9.76 20.46
CA SER A 201 -9.55 -9.86 19.06
C SER A 201 -10.56 -9.30 18.03
N LEU A 202 -11.76 -8.96 18.49
CA LEU A 202 -12.81 -8.36 17.65
C LEU A 202 -12.68 -6.82 17.55
N PHE A 203 -11.84 -6.17 18.38
CA PHE A 203 -11.75 -4.71 18.48
C PHE A 203 -10.38 -4.19 18.04
#